data_8f64f9e29e7016f838080b3338bf2dd7
#
_entry.id   8f64f9e29e7016f838080b3338bf2dd7
#
_cell.length_a   1.000
_cell.length_b   1.000
_cell.length_c   1.000
_cell.angle_alpha   90.00
_cell.angle_beta   90.00
_cell.angle_gamma   90.00
#
_symmetry.space_group_name_H-M   'P 1'
#
loop_
_entity.id
_entity.type
_entity.pdbx_description
1 polymer ?
#
loop_
_entity_poly.entity_id
_entity_poly.type
_entity_poly.pdbx_seq_one_letter_code
_entity_poly.pdbx_strand_id
1 'polypeptide(L)'
;MKQNSYSYDDLISCGKGELFGPGNAQLPQPPMLMFDRITDITENGGDYGKGGMTAELDINPSLWFFDCHFNEDPVMPGCLGVDAMWQLVGFYLGWLGGPGRGRALGSGQIKFTGQVLPTSKKVTYNVS
;
A
#
# COMPACT_ATOMS: atom_id res chain seq x y z
N MET A 1 3.25 6.33 19.62
CA MET A 1 1.83 6.76 19.62
C MET A 1 1.19 6.44 18.28
N LYS A 2 0.00 5.84 18.31
CA LYS A 2 -0.74 5.57 17.06
C LYS A 2 -1.25 6.86 16.44
N GLN A 3 -1.06 6.99 15.15
CA GLN A 3 -1.60 8.08 14.35
C GLN A 3 -2.73 7.53 13.48
N ASN A 4 -3.57 8.42 12.97
CA ASN A 4 -4.65 8.05 12.05
C ASN A 4 -4.34 8.42 10.61
N SER A 5 -3.14 8.94 10.36
CA SER A 5 -2.62 9.21 9.03
C SER A 5 -1.10 9.17 9.06
N TYR A 6 -0.50 8.89 7.90
CA TYR A 6 0.95 8.77 7.78
C TYR A 6 1.42 9.40 6.48
N SER A 7 2.46 10.22 6.58
CA SER A 7 3.09 10.87 5.42
C SER A 7 4.02 9.90 4.69
N TYR A 8 4.51 10.32 3.53
CA TYR A 8 5.51 9.56 2.78
C TYR A 8 6.76 9.30 3.63
N ASP A 9 7.23 10.30 4.36
CA ASP A 9 8.41 10.13 5.21
C ASP A 9 8.18 9.10 6.32
N ASP A 10 6.96 9.05 6.88
CA ASP A 10 6.60 8.02 7.85
C ASP A 10 6.66 6.62 7.24
N LEU A 11 6.21 6.48 5.99
CA LEU A 11 6.23 5.20 5.29
C LEU A 11 7.67 4.75 5.01
N ILE A 12 8.54 5.68 4.63
CA ILE A 12 9.96 5.38 4.43
C ILE A 12 10.60 4.94 5.76
N SER A 13 10.26 5.61 6.86
CA SER A 13 10.72 5.23 8.19
C SER A 13 10.28 3.81 8.55
N CYS A 14 9.03 3.46 8.22
CA CYS A 14 8.52 2.09 8.38
C CYS A 14 9.35 1.09 7.57
N GLY A 15 9.69 1.44 6.35
CA GLY A 15 10.51 0.60 5.48
C GLY A 15 11.92 0.35 6.02
N LYS A 16 12.42 1.25 6.84
CA LYS A 16 13.72 1.10 7.50
C LYS A 16 13.65 0.34 8.82
N GLY A 17 12.45 -0.07 9.23
CA GLY A 17 12.25 -0.78 10.48
C GLY A 17 12.19 0.12 11.70
N GLU A 18 12.03 1.43 11.51
CA GLU A 18 12.07 2.39 12.62
C GLU A 18 10.69 2.68 13.22
N LEU A 19 9.61 2.57 12.41
CA LEU A 19 8.29 2.99 12.86
C LEU A 19 7.70 2.02 13.90
N PHE A 20 7.77 0.73 13.65
CA PHE A 20 7.22 -0.30 14.55
C PHE A 20 8.30 -1.05 15.34
N GLY A 21 9.57 -0.73 15.10
CA GLY A 21 10.69 -1.30 15.81
C GLY A 21 11.30 -2.55 15.15
N PRO A 22 12.52 -2.94 15.57
CA PRO A 22 13.21 -4.08 14.99
C PRO A 22 12.41 -5.39 15.11
N GLY A 23 12.41 -6.17 14.04
CA GLY A 23 11.72 -7.47 14.03
C GLY A 23 10.22 -7.39 13.82
N ASN A 24 9.66 -6.21 13.71
CA ASN A 24 8.23 -6.00 13.51
C ASN A 24 7.93 -5.63 12.06
N ALA A 25 6.64 -5.35 11.76
CA ALA A 25 6.19 -5.08 10.40
C ALA A 25 7.00 -3.97 9.72
N GLN A 26 7.36 -4.18 8.49
CA GLN A 26 8.13 -3.28 7.66
C GLN A 26 7.52 -3.19 6.27
N LEU A 27 7.35 -1.97 5.77
CA LEU A 27 6.98 -1.78 4.37
C LEU A 27 8.19 -2.02 3.47
N PRO A 28 7.96 -2.39 2.19
CA PRO A 28 9.07 -2.42 1.25
C PRO A 28 9.56 -1.01 0.97
N GLN A 29 10.82 -0.90 0.58
CA GLN A 29 11.40 0.37 0.14
C GLN A 29 11.02 0.66 -1.32
N PRO A 30 11.05 1.92 -1.75
CA PRO A 30 10.92 2.22 -3.16
C PRO A 30 11.97 1.47 -3.98
N PRO A 31 11.67 1.01 -5.19
CA PRO A 31 10.45 1.29 -5.95
C PRO A 31 9.27 0.34 -5.67
N MET A 32 9.41 -0.61 -4.77
CA MET A 32 8.34 -1.60 -4.50
C MET A 32 7.21 -1.05 -3.63
N LEU A 33 7.45 0.01 -2.88
CA LEU A 33 6.42 0.69 -2.09
C LEU A 33 5.35 1.26 -3.04
N MET A 34 4.10 0.85 -2.85
CA MET A 34 3.03 1.10 -3.82
C MET A 34 2.02 2.16 -3.38
N PHE A 35 2.33 2.96 -2.38
CA PHE A 35 1.50 4.11 -2.01
C PHE A 35 2.36 5.20 -1.40
N ASP A 36 1.89 6.44 -1.51
CA ASP A 36 2.64 7.62 -1.08
C ASP A 36 2.24 8.10 0.31
N ARG A 37 1.03 7.77 0.75
CA ARG A 37 0.53 8.18 2.06
C ARG A 37 -0.66 7.32 2.49
N ILE A 38 -0.87 7.27 3.78
CA ILE A 38 -2.08 6.71 4.37
C ILE A 38 -2.89 7.89 4.91
N THR A 39 -4.06 8.12 4.34
CA THR A 39 -4.89 9.27 4.71
C THR A 39 -5.80 8.98 5.89
N ASP A 40 -6.12 7.72 6.12
CA ASP A 40 -6.95 7.31 7.24
C ASP A 40 -6.65 5.87 7.63
N ILE A 41 -6.62 5.60 8.94
CA ILE A 41 -6.47 4.26 9.49
C ILE A 41 -7.17 4.22 10.85
N THR A 42 -8.07 3.26 11.04
CA THR A 42 -8.91 3.19 12.25
C THR A 42 -9.10 1.75 12.71
N GLU A 43 -9.41 1.58 13.99
CA GLU A 43 -9.77 0.27 14.56
C GLU A 43 -11.26 -0.03 14.43
N ASN A 44 -12.10 1.00 14.25
CA ASN A 44 -13.55 0.88 14.31
C ASN A 44 -14.26 1.26 13.02
N GLY A 45 -13.54 1.77 12.03
CA GLY A 45 -14.12 2.18 10.76
C GLY A 45 -14.25 1.03 9.76
N GLY A 46 -14.38 1.39 8.49
CA GLY A 46 -14.52 0.44 7.40
C GLY A 46 -15.95 -0.05 7.26
N ASP A 47 -16.18 -0.87 6.22
CA ASP A 47 -17.52 -1.34 5.83
C ASP A 47 -18.18 -2.21 6.91
N TYR A 48 -17.38 -2.84 7.76
CA TYR A 48 -17.87 -3.76 8.79
C TYR A 48 -17.73 -3.22 10.20
N GLY A 49 -17.26 -1.97 10.37
CA GLY A 49 -17.05 -1.38 11.68
C GLY A 49 -15.94 -2.04 12.51
N LYS A 50 -15.10 -2.84 11.88
CA LYS A 50 -14.04 -3.60 12.56
C LYS A 50 -12.64 -3.11 12.24
N GLY A 51 -12.56 -2.00 11.52
CA GLY A 51 -11.32 -1.39 11.12
C GLY A 51 -11.27 -1.12 9.64
N GLY A 52 -10.44 -0.17 9.25
CA GLY A 52 -10.27 0.16 7.85
C GLY A 52 -9.13 1.13 7.65
N MET A 53 -8.69 1.26 6.42
CA MET A 53 -7.65 2.21 6.06
C MET A 53 -7.81 2.65 4.62
N THR A 54 -7.34 3.85 4.34
CA THR A 54 -7.31 4.45 3.01
C THR A 54 -5.90 4.95 2.73
N ALA A 55 -5.36 4.59 1.59
CA ALA A 55 -4.05 5.04 1.13
C ALA A 55 -4.14 5.55 -0.30
N GLU A 56 -3.17 6.33 -0.71
CA GLU A 56 -3.13 6.94 -2.03
C GLU A 56 -1.76 6.80 -2.68
N LEU A 57 -1.76 6.53 -3.98
CA LEU A 57 -0.58 6.57 -4.83
C LEU A 57 -0.79 7.64 -5.89
N ASP A 58 0.09 8.63 -5.92
CA ASP A 58 0.08 9.65 -6.98
C ASP A 58 0.63 9.03 -8.27
N ILE A 59 -0.09 9.24 -9.37
CA ILE A 59 0.29 8.68 -10.66
C ILE A 59 0.89 9.78 -11.52
N ASN A 60 2.05 9.50 -12.09
CA ASN A 60 2.69 10.35 -13.09
C ASN A 60 3.39 9.48 -14.12
N PRO A 61 3.65 10.01 -15.35
CA PRO A 61 4.22 9.21 -16.43
C PRO A 61 5.64 8.68 -16.16
N SER A 62 6.34 9.23 -15.16
CA SER A 62 7.70 8.82 -14.84
C SER A 62 7.81 7.65 -13.88
N LEU A 63 6.69 7.11 -13.40
CA LEU A 63 6.72 5.92 -12.53
C LEU A 63 7.35 4.75 -13.29
N TRP A 64 8.19 4.00 -12.59
CA TRP A 64 9.07 2.99 -13.19
C TRP A 64 8.34 1.93 -13.99
N PHE A 65 7.16 1.48 -13.54
CA PHE A 65 6.45 0.39 -14.20
C PHE A 65 5.89 0.79 -15.57
N PHE A 66 5.72 2.09 -15.84
CA PHE A 66 5.27 2.54 -17.16
C PHE A 66 6.34 2.40 -18.23
N ASP A 67 7.62 2.38 -17.84
CA ASP A 67 8.71 2.20 -18.78
C ASP A 67 8.83 0.77 -19.31
N CYS A 68 8.39 -0.19 -18.53
CA CYS A 68 8.60 -1.60 -18.85
C CYS A 68 7.32 -2.41 -19.04
N HIS A 69 6.17 -1.84 -18.72
CA HIS A 69 4.91 -2.59 -18.77
C HIS A 69 3.82 -1.76 -19.47
N PHE A 70 3.76 -1.80 -20.79
CA PHE A 70 4.63 -2.53 -21.72
C PHE A 70 5.33 -1.53 -22.65
N ASN A 71 6.29 -1.99 -23.46
CA ASN A 71 6.96 -1.12 -24.42
C ASN A 71 5.93 -0.47 -25.35
N GLU A 72 5.91 0.87 -25.38
CA GLU A 72 4.96 1.69 -26.17
C GLU A 72 3.48 1.47 -25.80
N ASP A 73 3.20 0.80 -24.67
CA ASP A 73 1.84 0.54 -24.20
C ASP A 73 1.82 0.56 -22.67
N PRO A 74 2.00 1.75 -22.06
CA PRO A 74 2.15 1.85 -20.60
C PRO A 74 0.83 1.66 -19.85
N VAL A 75 0.85 0.73 -18.91
CA VAL A 75 -0.26 0.50 -18.00
C VAL A 75 0.31 -0.04 -16.68
N MET A 76 -0.27 0.38 -15.56
CA MET A 76 0.17 -0.12 -14.26
C MET A 76 -0.14 -1.62 -14.15
N PRO A 77 0.86 -2.47 -13.82
CA PRO A 77 0.59 -3.89 -13.58
C PRO A 77 -0.46 -4.07 -12.48
N GLY A 78 -1.51 -4.84 -12.77
CA GLY A 78 -2.56 -5.10 -11.79
C GLY A 78 -2.03 -5.80 -10.53
N CYS A 79 -1.02 -6.66 -10.68
CA CYS A 79 -0.40 -7.34 -9.55
C CYS A 79 0.24 -6.37 -8.55
N LEU A 80 0.68 -5.19 -8.99
CA LEU A 80 1.22 -4.18 -8.07
C LEU A 80 0.12 -3.58 -7.20
N GLY A 81 -1.09 -3.42 -7.74
CA GLY A 81 -2.23 -3.00 -6.93
C GLY A 81 -2.59 -4.04 -5.87
N VAL A 82 -2.53 -5.32 -6.22
CA VAL A 82 -2.75 -6.42 -5.27
C VAL A 82 -1.67 -6.40 -4.20
N ASP A 83 -0.41 -6.22 -4.60
CA ASP A 83 0.70 -6.15 -3.65
C ASP A 83 0.54 -4.95 -2.70
N ALA A 84 0.05 -3.82 -3.21
CA ALA A 84 -0.25 -2.65 -2.37
C ALA A 84 -1.23 -3.00 -1.27
N MET A 85 -2.27 -3.78 -1.56
CA MET A 85 -3.24 -4.21 -0.56
C MET A 85 -2.58 -5.09 0.50
N TRP A 86 -1.67 -5.99 0.11
CA TRP A 86 -0.90 -6.78 1.06
C TRP A 86 0.02 -5.92 1.91
N GLN A 87 0.65 -4.91 1.32
CA GLN A 87 1.48 -3.95 2.05
C GLN A 87 0.66 -3.24 3.12
N LEU A 88 -0.55 -2.82 2.77
CA LEU A 88 -1.45 -2.14 3.69
C LEU A 88 -1.91 -3.04 4.83
N VAL A 89 -2.22 -4.30 4.54
CA VAL A 89 -2.59 -5.27 5.58
C VAL A 89 -1.43 -5.48 6.55
N GLY A 90 -0.21 -5.63 6.04
CA GLY A 90 0.97 -5.75 6.89
C GLY A 90 1.18 -4.54 7.78
N PHE A 91 1.03 -3.35 7.21
CA PHE A 91 1.13 -2.11 7.97
C PHE A 91 0.08 -2.05 9.08
N TYR A 92 -1.15 -2.43 8.76
CA TYR A 92 -2.26 -2.42 9.72
C TYR A 92 -1.97 -3.32 10.92
N LEU A 93 -1.44 -4.50 10.69
CA LEU A 93 -1.09 -5.42 11.76
C LEU A 93 -0.02 -4.84 12.68
N GLY A 94 1.00 -4.19 12.10
CA GLY A 94 2.01 -3.47 12.89
C GLY A 94 1.42 -2.32 13.66
N TRP A 95 0.52 -1.57 13.03
CA TRP A 95 -0.17 -0.43 13.66
C TRP A 95 -1.01 -0.86 14.87
N LEU A 96 -1.63 -2.04 14.79
CA LEU A 96 -2.38 -2.60 15.92
C LEU A 96 -1.47 -3.05 17.07
N GLY A 97 -0.16 -3.13 16.83
CA GLY A 97 0.80 -3.56 17.84
C GLY A 97 1.17 -5.02 17.77
N GLY A 98 0.79 -5.73 16.70
CA GLY A 98 1.17 -7.11 16.50
C GLY A 98 2.69 -7.27 16.33
N PRO A 99 3.33 -8.19 17.07
CA PRO A 99 4.77 -8.40 16.93
C PRO A 99 5.11 -9.27 15.72
N GLY A 100 6.35 -9.13 15.24
CA GLY A 100 6.87 -9.98 14.17
C GLY A 100 6.52 -9.50 12.79
N ARG A 101 6.93 -10.28 11.79
CA ARG A 101 6.75 -10.00 10.37
C ARG A 101 5.86 -11.05 9.74
N GLY A 102 5.07 -10.62 8.76
CA GLY A 102 4.20 -11.50 7.99
C GLY A 102 4.67 -11.70 6.57
N ARG A 103 4.18 -12.77 5.95
CA ARG A 103 4.36 -13.04 4.53
C ARG A 103 3.02 -13.46 3.95
N ALA A 104 2.70 -12.90 2.78
CA ALA A 104 1.48 -13.31 2.08
C ALA A 104 1.65 -14.72 1.54
N LEU A 105 0.67 -15.57 1.77
CA LEU A 105 0.67 -16.95 1.28
C LEU A 105 -0.25 -17.15 0.09
N GLY A 106 -1.22 -16.27 -0.09
CA GLY A 106 -2.14 -16.38 -1.21
C GLY A 106 -3.32 -15.45 -1.06
N SER A 107 -4.20 -15.47 -2.03
CA SER A 107 -5.43 -14.71 -2.03
C SER A 107 -6.52 -15.52 -2.70
N GLY A 108 -7.78 -15.09 -2.50
CA GLY A 108 -8.91 -15.66 -3.22
C GLY A 108 -8.98 -15.10 -4.64
N GLN A 109 -10.20 -15.06 -5.17
CA GLN A 109 -10.43 -14.55 -6.52
C GLN A 109 -10.12 -13.05 -6.60
N ILE A 110 -9.40 -12.66 -7.65
CA ILE A 110 -9.08 -11.27 -7.95
C ILE A 110 -9.55 -10.96 -9.36
N LYS A 111 -10.20 -9.79 -9.52
CA LYS A 111 -10.63 -9.31 -10.83
C LYS A 111 -10.07 -7.92 -11.09
N PHE A 112 -9.63 -7.69 -12.32
CA PHE A 112 -9.21 -6.37 -12.78
C PHE A 112 -10.24 -5.87 -13.78
N THR A 113 -10.92 -4.77 -13.45
CA THR A 113 -12.02 -4.25 -14.26
C THR A 113 -11.71 -2.93 -14.96
N GLY A 114 -10.50 -2.41 -14.77
CA GLY A 114 -10.08 -1.17 -15.39
C GLY A 114 -8.57 -1.10 -15.50
N GLN A 115 -8.07 0.03 -15.96
CA GLN A 115 -6.65 0.26 -16.18
C GLN A 115 -6.19 1.55 -15.49
N VAL A 116 -4.96 1.54 -14.97
CA VAL A 116 -4.30 2.73 -14.47
C VAL A 116 -3.25 3.12 -15.50
N LEU A 117 -3.45 4.27 -16.13
CA LEU A 117 -2.63 4.76 -17.23
C LEU A 117 -1.76 5.94 -16.76
N PRO A 118 -0.70 6.30 -17.53
CA PRO A 118 0.13 7.45 -17.18
C PRO A 118 -0.64 8.77 -17.05
N THR A 119 -1.83 8.86 -17.66
CA THR A 119 -2.72 10.01 -17.58
C THR A 119 -3.63 9.99 -16.37
N SER A 120 -3.69 8.90 -15.64
CA SER A 120 -4.40 8.84 -14.35
C SER A 120 -3.71 9.76 -13.36
N LYS A 121 -4.44 10.29 -12.40
CA LYS A 121 -3.87 11.24 -11.43
C LYS A 121 -3.50 10.58 -10.12
N LYS A 122 -4.32 9.64 -9.68
CA LYS A 122 -4.16 9.04 -8.35
C LYS A 122 -4.88 7.70 -8.28
N VAL A 123 -4.30 6.77 -7.56
CA VAL A 123 -4.96 5.52 -7.18
C VAL A 123 -5.27 5.61 -5.69
N THR A 124 -6.50 5.30 -5.32
CA THR A 124 -6.91 5.24 -3.92
C THR A 124 -7.17 3.79 -3.55
N TYR A 125 -6.56 3.34 -2.46
CA TYR A 125 -6.74 2.00 -1.93
C TYR A 125 -7.61 2.07 -0.68
N ASN A 126 -8.66 1.27 -0.63
CA ASN A 126 -9.53 1.15 0.55
C ASN A 126 -9.50 -0.28 1.04
N VAL A 127 -9.20 -0.46 2.32
CA VAL A 127 -9.17 -1.78 2.98
C VAL A 127 -10.11 -1.74 4.16
N SER A 128 -10.96 -2.75 4.26
CA SER A 128 -11.89 -2.88 5.38
C SER A 128 -11.69 -4.20 6.12
#